data_0cbe822b6dce3484112b01380dc346a5
#
_entry.id   0cbe822b6dce3484112b01380dc346a5
#
_cell.length_a   1.000
_cell.length_b   1.000
_cell.length_c   1.000
_cell.angle_alpha   90.00
_cell.angle_beta   90.00
_cell.angle_gamma   90.00
#
_symmetry.space_group_name_H-M   'P 1'
#
loop_
_entity.id
_entity.type
_entity.pdbx_description
1 polymer ?
#
loop_
_entity_poly.entity_id
_entity_poly.type
_entity_poly.pdbx_seq_one_letter_code
_entity_poly.pdbx_strand_id
1 'polypeptide(L)'
;MKSHYRVVVIGGGVVGASVIYHLAKFGWSDVCMLERSVLTAGSSWHAAGGIHALNADPNISALQAYTIDLLQEIEAESGQDIGLHMTGGLTMAGTPDRWEWLQSAYRVYQSIGISDCRLVTPEEARELNPIMSTDGLLGGMWACLLYTSPSPRDGLLSRMPSSA
;
A
#
# COMPACT_ATOMS: atom_id res chain seq x y z
N MET A 1 -10.43 21.85 -25.88
CA MET A 1 -10.88 21.64 -24.49
C MET A 1 -12.27 22.25 -24.37
N LYS A 2 -13.21 21.60 -23.64
CA LYS A 2 -14.51 22.20 -23.33
C LYS A 2 -14.30 23.39 -22.39
N SER A 3 -15.20 24.37 -22.42
CA SER A 3 -15.18 25.50 -21.49
C SER A 3 -15.78 25.19 -20.11
N HIS A 4 -16.54 24.11 -20.00
CA HIS A 4 -17.22 23.69 -18.79
C HIS A 4 -17.16 22.18 -18.63
N TYR A 5 -17.04 21.72 -17.39
CA TYR A 5 -17.10 20.33 -16.98
C TYR A 5 -17.96 20.22 -15.73
N ARG A 6 -18.65 19.11 -15.60
CA ARG A 6 -19.48 18.82 -14.40
C ARG A 6 -18.62 18.66 -13.14
N VAL A 7 -17.44 18.05 -13.28
CA VAL A 7 -16.45 17.92 -12.21
C VAL A 7 -15.06 18.23 -12.75
N VAL A 8 -14.30 19.00 -11.98
CA VAL A 8 -12.88 19.26 -12.25
C VAL A 8 -12.07 18.79 -11.05
N VAL A 9 -11.15 17.87 -11.28
CA VAL A 9 -10.19 17.36 -10.29
C VAL A 9 -8.89 18.14 -10.45
N ILE A 10 -8.43 18.80 -9.39
CA ILE A 10 -7.19 19.57 -9.41
C ILE A 10 -6.09 18.78 -8.71
N GLY A 11 -5.04 18.44 -9.46
CA GLY A 11 -3.89 17.66 -9.03
C GLY A 11 -3.90 16.23 -9.58
N GLY A 12 -2.81 15.87 -10.26
CA GLY A 12 -2.60 14.57 -10.92
C GLY A 12 -1.72 13.62 -10.10
N GLY A 13 -1.76 13.71 -8.78
CA GLY A 13 -1.17 12.72 -7.87
C GLY A 13 -2.10 11.53 -7.66
N VAL A 14 -1.71 10.58 -6.80
CA VAL A 14 -2.47 9.36 -6.51
C VAL A 14 -3.91 9.64 -6.07
N VAL A 15 -4.14 10.68 -5.27
CA VAL A 15 -5.49 11.04 -4.81
C VAL A 15 -6.35 11.53 -5.97
N GLY A 16 -5.85 12.45 -6.80
CA GLY A 16 -6.59 12.95 -7.97
C GLY A 16 -6.85 11.86 -9.00
N ALA A 17 -5.88 10.99 -9.25
CA ALA A 17 -6.04 9.83 -10.13
C ALA A 17 -7.12 8.88 -9.60
N SER A 18 -7.11 8.58 -8.30
CA SER A 18 -8.14 7.75 -7.65
C SER A 18 -9.53 8.38 -7.78
N VAL A 19 -9.66 9.69 -7.53
CA VAL A 19 -10.96 10.37 -7.64
C VAL A 19 -11.50 10.29 -9.07
N ILE A 20 -10.68 10.59 -10.09
CA ILE A 20 -11.15 10.57 -11.48
C ILE A 20 -11.48 9.14 -11.96
N TYR A 21 -10.70 8.15 -11.52
CA TYR A 21 -10.96 6.74 -11.80
C TYR A 21 -12.32 6.31 -11.24
N HIS A 22 -12.60 6.60 -9.97
CA HIS A 22 -13.86 6.22 -9.35
C HIS A 22 -15.06 6.97 -9.92
N LEU A 23 -14.89 8.25 -10.26
CA LEU A 23 -15.94 8.99 -10.98
C LEU A 23 -16.27 8.31 -12.31
N ALA A 24 -15.26 7.93 -13.09
CA ALA A 24 -15.46 7.19 -14.33
C ALA A 24 -16.11 5.82 -14.11
N LYS A 25 -15.65 5.08 -13.10
CA LYS A 25 -16.23 3.78 -12.69
C LYS A 25 -17.70 3.90 -12.29
N PHE A 26 -18.12 5.03 -11.72
CA PHE A 26 -19.52 5.34 -11.43
C PHE A 26 -20.29 5.96 -12.61
N GLY A 27 -19.73 5.98 -13.82
CA GLY A 27 -20.40 6.43 -15.03
C GLY A 27 -20.36 7.95 -15.26
N TRP A 28 -19.54 8.69 -14.53
CA TRP A 28 -19.36 10.13 -14.74
C TRP A 28 -18.38 10.36 -15.90
N SER A 29 -18.90 10.79 -17.05
CA SER A 29 -18.10 11.02 -18.27
C SER A 29 -17.70 12.49 -18.50
N ASP A 30 -18.40 13.44 -17.86
CA ASP A 30 -18.12 14.87 -17.99
C ASP A 30 -17.21 15.36 -16.86
N VAL A 31 -16.01 14.80 -16.83
CA VAL A 31 -14.98 15.06 -15.83
C VAL A 31 -13.69 15.53 -16.50
N CYS A 32 -12.90 16.32 -15.78
CA CYS A 32 -11.60 16.80 -16.24
C CYS A 32 -10.60 16.77 -15.09
N MET A 33 -9.36 16.43 -15.38
CA MET A 33 -8.26 16.56 -14.43
C MET A 33 -7.30 17.64 -14.89
N LEU A 34 -6.90 18.51 -13.99
CA LEU A 34 -5.90 19.56 -14.22
C LEU A 34 -4.67 19.28 -13.36
N GLU A 35 -3.53 19.16 -14.01
CA GLU A 35 -2.22 19.05 -13.36
C GLU A 35 -1.32 20.19 -13.87
N ARG A 36 -0.62 20.84 -12.96
CA ARG A 36 0.26 21.98 -13.28
C ARG A 36 1.61 21.58 -13.86
N SER A 37 1.99 20.32 -13.72
CA SER A 37 3.30 19.80 -14.15
C SER A 37 3.10 18.48 -14.90
N VAL A 38 3.71 17.41 -14.43
CA VAL A 38 3.49 16.05 -14.93
C VAL A 38 2.75 15.23 -13.88
N LEU A 39 2.05 14.19 -14.31
CA LEU A 39 1.37 13.29 -13.37
C LEU A 39 2.37 12.77 -12.34
N THR A 40 1.92 12.67 -11.10
CA THR A 40 2.68 12.16 -9.94
C THR A 40 3.87 13.02 -9.48
N ALA A 41 4.15 14.18 -10.08
CA ALA A 41 5.32 15.03 -9.79
C ALA A 41 5.46 15.46 -8.31
N GLY A 42 4.36 15.43 -7.54
CA GLY A 42 4.35 15.79 -6.13
C GLY A 42 4.70 14.62 -5.20
N SER A 43 3.98 14.51 -4.09
CA SER A 43 4.21 13.50 -3.05
C SER A 43 4.15 12.05 -3.55
N SER A 44 3.36 11.78 -4.59
CA SER A 44 3.23 10.43 -5.15
C SER A 44 4.55 9.88 -5.69
N TRP A 45 5.38 10.73 -6.33
CA TRP A 45 6.70 10.37 -6.82
C TRP A 45 7.71 10.07 -5.69
N HIS A 46 7.46 10.62 -4.49
CA HIS A 46 8.36 10.49 -3.35
C HIS A 46 7.92 9.38 -2.38
N ALA A 47 6.88 8.64 -2.71
CA ALA A 47 6.39 7.55 -1.88
C ALA A 47 7.41 6.40 -1.81
N ALA A 48 7.50 5.75 -0.65
CA ALA A 48 8.42 4.64 -0.43
C ALA A 48 7.97 3.32 -1.09
N GLY A 49 6.75 3.28 -1.65
CA GLY A 49 6.21 2.11 -2.35
C GLY A 49 5.72 0.98 -1.42
N GLY A 50 5.83 1.13 -0.11
CA GLY A 50 5.26 0.17 0.84
C GLY A 50 3.74 0.34 0.96
N ILE A 51 2.98 -0.69 0.65
CA ILE A 51 1.52 -0.70 0.74
C ILE A 51 1.13 -1.77 1.75
N HIS A 52 0.30 -1.43 2.73
CA HIS A 52 -0.14 -2.35 3.77
C HIS A 52 -1.54 -1.99 4.27
N ALA A 53 -2.25 -2.97 4.83
CA ALA A 53 -3.54 -2.77 5.46
C ALA A 53 -3.47 -2.81 7.00
N LEU A 54 -2.27 -2.89 7.59
CA LEU A 54 -2.09 -2.96 9.04
C LEU A 54 -2.39 -1.62 9.70
N ASN A 55 -3.58 -1.49 10.29
CA ASN A 55 -4.00 -0.33 11.04
C ASN A 55 -4.87 -0.75 12.24
N ALA A 56 -4.83 0.02 13.32
CA ALA A 56 -5.69 -0.20 14.49
C ALA A 56 -7.12 0.32 14.28
N ASP A 57 -7.31 1.25 13.33
CA ASP A 57 -8.64 1.73 12.95
C ASP A 57 -9.22 0.84 11.85
N PRO A 58 -10.41 0.23 12.07
CA PRO A 58 -11.01 -0.69 11.12
C PRO A 58 -11.39 -0.03 9.79
N ASN A 59 -11.78 1.24 9.77
CA ASN A 59 -12.15 1.94 8.53
C ASN A 59 -10.91 2.21 7.67
N ILE A 60 -9.82 2.62 8.32
CA ILE A 60 -8.54 2.84 7.63
C ILE A 60 -8.01 1.51 7.09
N SER A 61 -8.04 0.45 7.89
CA SER A 61 -7.63 -0.89 7.48
C SER A 61 -8.43 -1.41 6.29
N ALA A 62 -9.77 -1.23 6.32
CA ALA A 62 -10.65 -1.61 5.22
C ALA A 62 -10.38 -0.79 3.94
N LEU A 63 -10.12 0.52 4.06
CA LEU A 63 -9.74 1.36 2.92
C LEU A 63 -8.41 0.94 2.31
N GLN A 64 -7.44 0.59 3.14
CA GLN A 64 -6.13 0.10 2.68
C GLN A 64 -6.26 -1.26 1.98
N ALA A 65 -7.05 -2.19 2.52
CA ALA A 65 -7.33 -3.47 1.89
C ALA A 65 -8.02 -3.29 0.52
N TYR A 66 -9.06 -2.46 0.46
CA TYR A 66 -9.70 -2.09 -0.80
C TYR A 66 -8.71 -1.53 -1.83
N THR A 67 -7.77 -0.69 -1.39
CA THR A 67 -6.76 -0.10 -2.28
C THR A 67 -5.86 -1.18 -2.89
N ILE A 68 -5.52 -2.21 -2.13
CA ILE A 68 -4.71 -3.34 -2.60
C ILE A 68 -5.46 -4.12 -3.68
N ASP A 69 -6.71 -4.48 -3.42
CA ASP A 69 -7.55 -5.19 -4.38
C ASP A 69 -7.76 -4.36 -5.67
N LEU A 70 -7.99 -3.05 -5.50
CA LEU A 70 -8.13 -2.11 -6.62
C LEU A 70 -6.87 -2.05 -7.49
N LEU A 71 -5.69 -2.06 -6.90
CA LEU A 71 -4.44 -2.03 -7.66
C LEU A 71 -4.28 -3.30 -8.51
N GLN A 72 -4.64 -4.46 -7.99
CA GLN A 72 -4.66 -5.71 -8.76
C GLN A 72 -5.70 -5.66 -9.90
N GLU A 73 -6.89 -5.13 -9.61
CA GLU A 73 -7.95 -4.92 -10.63
C GLU A 73 -7.43 -4.02 -11.77
N ILE A 74 -6.80 -2.89 -11.44
CA ILE A 74 -6.25 -1.94 -12.42
C ILE A 74 -5.13 -2.60 -13.26
N GLU A 75 -4.26 -3.38 -12.64
CA GLU A 75 -3.21 -4.12 -13.36
C GLU A 75 -3.83 -5.11 -14.35
N ALA A 76 -4.83 -5.88 -13.91
CA ALA A 76 -5.53 -6.85 -14.76
C ALA A 76 -6.30 -6.17 -15.92
N GLU A 77 -6.97 -5.05 -15.66
CA GLU A 77 -7.73 -4.31 -16.65
C GLU A 77 -6.86 -3.59 -17.68
N SER A 78 -5.77 -2.96 -17.22
CA SER A 78 -4.90 -2.16 -18.08
C SER A 78 -3.86 -3.00 -18.84
N GLY A 79 -3.55 -4.19 -18.34
CA GLY A 79 -2.42 -4.99 -18.81
C GLY A 79 -1.05 -4.34 -18.52
N GLN A 80 -1.01 -3.29 -17.71
CA GLN A 80 0.21 -2.60 -17.32
C GLN A 80 0.70 -3.13 -15.97
N ASP A 81 1.89 -3.71 -15.96
CA ASP A 81 2.57 -4.08 -14.71
C ASP A 81 2.84 -2.83 -13.85
N ILE A 82 2.24 -2.78 -12.67
CA ILE A 82 2.44 -1.73 -11.67
C ILE A 82 3.52 -2.09 -10.65
N GLY A 83 4.14 -3.25 -10.80
CA GLY A 83 5.19 -3.75 -9.91
C GLY A 83 4.69 -4.12 -8.53
N LEU A 84 3.46 -4.59 -8.39
CA LEU A 84 2.89 -4.99 -7.11
C LEU A 84 3.36 -6.40 -6.74
N HIS A 85 4.26 -6.51 -5.77
CA HIS A 85 4.78 -7.79 -5.29
C HIS A 85 4.16 -8.19 -3.95
N MET A 86 3.43 -9.31 -3.96
CA MET A 86 2.74 -9.89 -2.81
C MET A 86 3.72 -10.67 -1.92
N THR A 87 4.68 -9.98 -1.32
CA THR A 87 5.73 -10.65 -0.54
C THR A 87 5.29 -11.02 0.87
N GLY A 88 4.19 -10.48 1.33
CA GLY A 88 3.83 -10.51 2.73
C GLY A 88 4.79 -9.68 3.60
N GLY A 89 4.50 -9.58 4.87
CA GLY A 89 5.35 -8.84 5.79
C GLY A 89 5.22 -9.30 7.23
N LEU A 90 6.30 -9.09 7.97
CA LEU A 90 6.39 -9.35 9.39
C LEU A 90 6.45 -8.04 10.16
N THR A 91 5.54 -7.87 11.12
CA THR A 91 5.61 -6.80 12.10
C THR A 91 5.89 -7.40 13.46
N MET A 92 7.03 -7.08 14.06
CA MET A 92 7.49 -7.69 15.31
C MET A 92 7.29 -6.77 16.50
N ALA A 93 7.12 -7.38 17.66
CA ALA A 93 6.97 -6.72 18.96
C ALA A 93 8.14 -7.08 19.88
N GLY A 94 8.93 -6.07 20.28
CA GLY A 94 9.99 -6.18 21.27
C GLY A 94 9.58 -5.67 22.66
N THR A 95 8.34 -5.19 22.84
CA THR A 95 7.81 -4.74 24.13
C THR A 95 6.41 -5.28 24.37
N PRO A 96 5.98 -5.46 25.64
CA PRO A 96 4.62 -5.91 25.95
C PRO A 96 3.53 -5.03 25.32
N ASP A 97 3.66 -3.72 25.40
CA ASP A 97 2.68 -2.76 24.82
C ASP A 97 2.55 -2.93 23.31
N ARG A 98 3.68 -3.14 22.63
CA ARG A 98 3.68 -3.38 21.18
C ARG A 98 3.05 -4.71 20.83
N TRP A 99 3.26 -5.72 21.66
CA TRP A 99 2.65 -7.04 21.48
C TRP A 99 1.13 -6.97 21.67
N GLU A 100 0.65 -6.28 22.70
CA GLU A 100 -0.78 -6.06 22.92
C GLU A 100 -1.42 -5.29 21.76
N TRP A 101 -0.72 -4.27 21.25
CA TRP A 101 -1.18 -3.54 20.08
C TRP A 101 -1.31 -4.44 18.84
N LEU A 102 -0.34 -5.32 18.57
CA LEU A 102 -0.40 -6.26 17.44
C LEU A 102 -1.56 -7.24 17.58
N GLN A 103 -1.81 -7.75 18.78
CA GLN A 103 -2.96 -8.62 19.02
C GLN A 103 -4.29 -7.89 18.82
N SER A 104 -4.35 -6.61 19.15
CA SER A 104 -5.52 -5.79 18.91
C SER A 104 -5.72 -5.52 17.41
N ALA A 105 -4.66 -5.20 16.68
CA ALA A 105 -4.70 -5.05 15.23
C ALA A 105 -5.11 -6.35 14.52
N TYR A 106 -4.63 -7.50 14.99
CA TYR A 106 -5.05 -8.81 14.49
C TYR A 106 -6.57 -9.02 14.65
N ARG A 107 -7.14 -8.68 15.82
CA ARG A 107 -8.59 -8.75 16.04
C ARG A 107 -9.37 -7.83 15.10
N VAL A 108 -8.87 -6.63 14.84
CA VAL A 108 -9.44 -5.71 13.84
C VAL A 108 -9.45 -6.37 12.46
N TYR A 109 -8.35 -6.96 12.03
CA TYR A 109 -8.28 -7.66 10.74
C TYR A 109 -9.35 -8.74 10.62
N GLN A 110 -9.48 -9.60 11.64
CA GLN A 110 -10.51 -10.64 11.65
C GLN A 110 -11.92 -10.05 11.56
N SER A 111 -12.18 -8.92 12.23
CA SER A 111 -13.50 -8.28 12.27
C SER A 111 -13.93 -7.67 10.94
N ILE A 112 -12.98 -7.29 10.09
CA ILE A 112 -13.24 -6.72 8.75
C ILE A 112 -13.04 -7.73 7.61
N GLY A 113 -12.87 -9.02 7.95
CA GLY A 113 -12.79 -10.10 6.97
C GLY A 113 -11.39 -10.32 6.35
N ILE A 114 -10.35 -9.67 6.86
CA ILE A 114 -8.98 -9.95 6.44
C ILE A 114 -8.51 -11.22 7.14
N SER A 115 -8.52 -12.35 6.42
CA SER A 115 -8.18 -13.67 6.94
C SER A 115 -6.72 -14.07 6.71
N ASP A 116 -6.05 -13.42 5.77
CA ASP A 116 -4.68 -13.76 5.37
C ASP A 116 -3.62 -13.07 6.25
N CYS A 117 -3.79 -13.25 7.56
CA CYS A 117 -2.86 -12.80 8.58
C CYS A 117 -2.87 -13.75 9.77
N ARG A 118 -1.76 -13.86 10.47
CA ARG A 118 -1.62 -14.68 11.67
C ARG A 118 -0.62 -14.08 12.66
N LEU A 119 -0.88 -14.33 13.93
CA LEU A 119 0.14 -14.09 14.95
C LEU A 119 1.22 -15.17 14.83
N VAL A 120 2.46 -14.80 15.04
CA VAL A 120 3.63 -15.66 14.92
C VAL A 120 4.53 -15.53 16.15
N THR A 121 5.15 -16.64 16.54
CA THR A 121 6.23 -16.64 17.52
C THR A 121 7.52 -16.08 16.90
N PRO A 122 8.52 -15.72 17.70
CA PRO A 122 9.83 -15.33 17.18
C PRO A 122 10.48 -16.42 16.31
N GLU A 123 10.31 -17.69 16.67
CA GLU A 123 10.84 -18.84 15.95
C GLU A 123 10.17 -18.98 14.57
N GLU A 124 8.84 -18.93 14.51
CA GLU A 124 8.08 -18.95 13.26
C GLU A 124 8.44 -17.75 12.36
N ALA A 125 8.64 -16.57 12.97
CA ALA A 125 9.07 -15.38 12.23
C ALA A 125 10.46 -15.56 11.60
N ARG A 126 11.37 -16.25 12.32
CA ARG A 126 12.71 -16.57 11.80
C ARG A 126 12.67 -17.59 10.66
N GLU A 127 11.72 -18.53 10.69
CA GLU A 127 11.51 -19.43 9.55
C GLU A 127 11.09 -18.68 8.29
N LEU A 128 10.25 -17.64 8.44
CA LEU A 128 9.80 -16.79 7.34
C LEU A 128 10.89 -15.80 6.86
N ASN A 129 11.77 -15.37 7.77
CA ASN A 129 12.88 -14.47 7.48
C ASN A 129 14.16 -14.91 8.22
N PRO A 130 14.95 -15.82 7.61
CA PRO A 130 16.11 -16.45 8.28
C PRO A 130 17.24 -15.51 8.70
N ILE A 131 17.32 -14.31 8.11
CA ILE A 131 18.37 -13.33 8.45
C ILE A 131 18.00 -12.46 9.66
N MET A 132 16.77 -12.60 10.19
CA MET A 132 16.28 -11.80 11.31
C MET A 132 16.84 -12.31 12.64
N SER A 133 17.30 -11.39 13.52
CA SER A 133 17.52 -11.70 14.94
C SER A 133 16.17 -11.72 15.66
N THR A 134 15.98 -12.71 16.50
CA THR A 134 14.77 -12.88 17.32
C THR A 134 14.99 -12.51 18.79
N ASP A 135 16.21 -12.07 19.14
CA ASP A 135 16.57 -11.74 20.51
C ASP A 135 15.69 -10.60 21.06
N GLY A 136 15.07 -10.84 22.21
CA GLY A 136 14.20 -9.85 22.85
C GLY A 136 12.84 -9.64 22.19
N LEU A 137 12.48 -10.41 21.18
CA LEU A 137 11.17 -10.35 20.55
C LEU A 137 10.15 -11.22 21.33
N LEU A 138 8.95 -10.68 21.50
CA LEU A 138 7.84 -11.33 22.19
C LEU A 138 6.91 -12.10 21.24
N GLY A 139 6.88 -11.69 19.99
CA GLY A 139 6.02 -12.23 18.95
C GLY A 139 5.86 -11.25 17.80
N GLY A 140 5.05 -11.61 16.84
CA GLY A 140 4.81 -10.78 15.68
C GLY A 140 3.47 -11.09 15.02
N MET A 141 3.21 -10.36 13.96
CA MET A 141 2.11 -10.64 13.04
C MET A 141 2.70 -10.73 11.62
N TRP A 142 2.44 -11.85 10.98
CA TRP A 142 2.61 -12.00 9.55
C TRP A 142 1.29 -11.65 8.85
N ALA A 143 1.36 -10.90 7.77
CA ALA A 143 0.21 -10.60 6.94
C ALA A 143 0.63 -10.60 5.47
N CYS A 144 -0.15 -11.25 4.62
CA CYS A 144 0.07 -11.24 3.17
C CYS A 144 -0.18 -9.85 2.56
N LEU A 145 -1.01 -9.05 3.19
CA LEU A 145 -1.36 -7.69 2.77
C LEU A 145 -0.27 -6.66 3.07
N LEU A 146 0.99 -7.06 3.07
CA LEU A 146 2.12 -6.14 2.97
C LEU A 146 2.72 -6.32 1.58
N TYR A 147 2.59 -5.27 0.76
CA TYR A 147 3.06 -5.26 -0.61
C TYR A 147 4.24 -4.32 -0.74
N THR A 148 5.20 -4.67 -1.56
CA THR A 148 6.22 -3.75 -2.01
C THR A 148 6.01 -3.51 -3.50
N SER A 149 5.76 -2.26 -3.85
CA SER A 149 5.93 -1.79 -5.22
C SER A 149 7.34 -1.18 -5.31
N PRO A 150 8.10 -1.40 -6.39
CA PRO A 150 9.34 -0.68 -6.54
C PRO A 150 9.04 0.81 -6.48
N SER A 151 9.69 1.49 -5.53
CA SER A 151 9.56 2.93 -5.44
C SER A 151 10.02 3.55 -6.76
N PRO A 152 9.34 4.56 -7.29
CA PRO A 152 9.87 5.32 -8.43
C PRO A 152 11.31 5.80 -8.22
N ARG A 153 11.75 5.94 -6.96
CA ARG A 153 13.13 6.22 -6.58
C ARG A 153 14.09 5.07 -6.82
N ASP A 154 13.65 3.83 -6.68
CA ASP A 154 14.54 2.67 -6.85
C ASP A 154 14.99 2.54 -8.29
N GLY A 155 14.13 2.87 -9.25
CA GLY A 155 14.47 2.94 -10.67
C GLY A 155 15.47 4.06 -11.01
N LEU A 156 15.56 5.13 -10.21
CA LEU A 156 16.52 6.22 -10.38
C LEU A 156 17.88 5.89 -9.72
N LEU A 157 17.86 5.24 -8.55
CA LEU A 157 19.09 4.83 -7.86
C LEU A 157 19.86 3.76 -8.65
N SER A 158 19.15 2.88 -9.35
CA SER A 158 19.77 1.88 -10.24
C SER A 158 20.37 2.49 -11.51
N ARG A 159 20.07 3.76 -11.83
CA ARG A 159 20.56 4.50 -12.99
C ARG A 159 21.61 5.55 -12.67
N MET A 160 21.96 5.74 -11.40
CA MET A 160 23.11 6.58 -11.09
C MET A 160 24.38 5.83 -11.52
N PRO A 161 25.17 6.37 -12.45
CA PRO A 161 26.48 5.80 -12.74
C PRO A 161 27.30 5.87 -11.45
N SER A 162 27.90 4.76 -11.07
CA SER A 162 28.97 4.71 -10.08
C SER A 162 30.11 5.54 -10.64
N SER A 163 30.07 6.83 -10.48
CA SER A 163 31.16 7.71 -10.82
C SER A 163 31.91 8.03 -9.56
N ALA A 164 33.04 7.41 -9.49
CA ALA A 164 34.34 7.96 -9.22
C ALA A 164 34.44 8.93 -8.03
#